data_b3bff845b4cf498ab8d9c346cbf4d18c
#
_entry.id   b3bff845b4cf498ab8d9c346cbf4d18c
#
_cell.length_a   1.000
_cell.length_b   1.000
_cell.length_c   1.000
_cell.angle_alpha   90.00
_cell.angle_beta   90.00
_cell.angle_gamma   90.00
#
_symmetry.space_group_name_H-M   'P 1'
#
loop_
_entity.id
_entity.type
_entity.pdbx_description
1 polymer ?
#
loop_
_entity_poly.entity_id
_entity_poly.type
_entity_poly.pdbx_seq_one_letter_code
_entity_poly.pdbx_strand_id
1 'polypeptide(L)'
;MKKPFKLNTATYYLPTDWSEVTYDQYVQITDLPDNLNGTEKATRIVAVVTGVPLETLEAAGIGLVVPLFDELAFMQVPPKAAVIEHVSIAGVNYYAQHITMVGELAAFDRVHNAESLSEGQKLPYVLAILLRRMESVASVKPTLLQKLLGRKPDTDSARVEYEAFRNDESWVTSRAKLFGSMLSPSQVLGLASFFLLSVKNSPTTTLRSSHLAATVQKLRKLSAAISALSTVGQRRSTTWNRMFSSTLRCYIWTLGRSLTSSSTSGK
;
A
#
# COMPACT_ATOMS: atom_id res chain seq x y z
N MET A 1 -14.57 2.78 10.21
CA MET A 1 -15.70 3.50 9.54
C MET A 1 -15.33 4.97 9.44
N LYS A 2 -15.26 5.51 8.21
CA LYS A 2 -14.81 6.90 7.99
C LYS A 2 -15.65 7.91 8.76
N LYS A 3 -15.01 8.88 9.39
CA LYS A 3 -15.65 9.92 10.20
C LYS A 3 -15.99 11.14 9.30
N PRO A 4 -17.26 11.54 9.15
CA PRO A 4 -17.61 12.71 8.35
C PRO A 4 -17.23 14.01 9.07
N PHE A 5 -16.76 14.99 8.33
CA PHE A 5 -16.61 16.38 8.77
C PHE A 5 -17.03 17.34 7.68
N LYS A 6 -17.45 18.53 8.08
CA LYS A 6 -17.88 19.58 7.14
C LYS A 6 -16.81 20.65 7.00
N LEU A 7 -16.54 21.03 5.75
CA LEU A 7 -15.68 22.16 5.42
C LEU A 7 -16.39 22.98 4.34
N ASN A 8 -16.69 24.23 4.64
CA ASN A 8 -17.58 25.06 3.85
C ASN A 8 -18.95 24.37 3.65
N THR A 9 -19.39 24.17 2.41
CA THR A 9 -20.64 23.50 2.06
C THR A 9 -20.48 22.01 1.78
N ALA A 10 -19.23 21.49 1.72
CA ALA A 10 -18.95 20.11 1.38
C ALA A 10 -18.75 19.23 2.62
N THR A 11 -19.14 17.96 2.50
CA THR A 11 -18.85 16.92 3.50
C THR A 11 -17.71 16.05 3.01
N TYR A 12 -16.69 15.94 3.83
CA TYR A 12 -15.52 15.10 3.61
C TYR A 12 -15.46 13.99 4.63
N TYR A 13 -14.59 13.00 4.39
CA TYR A 13 -14.48 11.82 5.23
C TYR A 13 -13.04 11.60 5.68
N LEU A 14 -12.84 11.48 6.99
CA LEU A 14 -11.55 11.21 7.60
C LEU A 14 -11.44 9.70 7.87
N PRO A 15 -10.37 9.02 7.43
CA PRO A 15 -10.15 7.62 7.77
C PRO A 15 -9.83 7.46 9.26
N THR A 16 -10.26 6.35 9.85
CA THR A 16 -10.03 6.00 11.27
C THR A 16 -9.00 4.89 11.45
N ASP A 17 -8.67 4.19 10.38
CA ASP A 17 -7.66 3.12 10.37
C ASP A 17 -7.04 2.92 8.97
N TRP A 18 -6.01 2.08 8.89
CA TRP A 18 -5.29 1.80 7.64
C TRP A 18 -6.11 1.08 6.57
N SER A 19 -7.22 0.43 6.91
CA SER A 19 -8.08 -0.24 5.93
C SER A 19 -8.88 0.75 5.08
N GLU A 20 -9.01 1.98 5.55
CA GLU A 20 -9.75 3.06 4.90
C GLU A 20 -8.86 4.01 4.08
N VAL A 21 -7.54 3.84 4.18
CA VAL A 21 -6.53 4.55 3.41
C VAL A 21 -6.15 3.70 2.21
N THR A 22 -6.12 4.28 1.02
CA THR A 22 -5.64 3.57 -0.18
C THR A 22 -4.11 3.49 -0.19
N TYR A 23 -3.57 2.53 -0.93
CA TYR A 23 -2.12 2.42 -1.04
C TYR A 23 -1.50 3.64 -1.74
N ASP A 24 -2.18 4.21 -2.74
CA ASP A 24 -1.73 5.44 -3.41
C ASP A 24 -1.62 6.61 -2.42
N GLN A 25 -2.59 6.76 -1.51
CA GLN A 25 -2.54 7.76 -0.45
C GLN A 25 -1.37 7.50 0.51
N TYR A 26 -1.15 6.24 0.88
CA TYR A 26 -0.02 5.84 1.72
C TYR A 26 1.33 6.23 1.08
N VAL A 27 1.51 5.93 -0.21
CA VAL A 27 2.73 6.30 -0.95
C VAL A 27 2.90 7.83 -1.01
N GLN A 28 1.84 8.58 -1.33
CA GLN A 28 1.90 10.04 -1.33
C GLN A 28 2.33 10.61 0.03
N ILE A 29 1.86 10.02 1.14
CA ILE A 29 2.26 10.43 2.48
C ILE A 29 3.73 10.07 2.76
N THR A 30 4.16 8.89 2.35
CA THR A 30 5.54 8.44 2.57
C THR A 30 6.56 9.17 1.71
N ASP A 31 6.16 9.64 0.54
CA ASP A 31 6.99 10.39 -0.40
C ASP A 31 7.01 11.91 -0.11
N LEU A 32 6.30 12.36 0.94
CA LEU A 32 6.37 13.77 1.35
C LEU A 32 7.81 14.18 1.69
N PRO A 33 8.27 15.34 1.23
CA PRO A 33 9.61 15.84 1.52
C PRO A 33 9.87 15.96 3.02
N ASP A 34 11.08 15.61 3.45
CA ASP A 34 11.46 15.67 4.87
C ASP A 34 11.71 17.10 5.39
N ASN A 35 11.93 18.05 4.48
CA ASN A 35 12.18 19.46 4.80
C ASN A 35 10.91 20.28 5.11
N LEU A 36 9.73 19.70 5.02
CA LEU A 36 8.48 20.36 5.38
C LEU A 36 8.43 20.59 6.88
N ASN A 37 7.92 21.77 7.28
CA ASN A 37 7.62 22.02 8.69
C ASN A 37 6.44 21.17 9.17
N GLY A 38 6.27 21.05 10.51
CA GLY A 38 5.26 20.17 11.10
C GLY A 38 3.84 20.48 10.66
N THR A 39 3.48 21.76 10.56
CA THR A 39 2.15 22.21 10.16
C THR A 39 1.89 21.94 8.67
N GLU A 40 2.84 22.25 7.81
CA GLU A 40 2.76 21.96 6.38
C GLU A 40 2.57 20.46 6.12
N LYS A 41 3.36 19.64 6.81
CA LYS A 41 3.27 18.19 6.69
C LYS A 41 1.93 17.66 7.15
N ALA A 42 1.42 18.16 8.29
CA ALA A 42 0.09 17.81 8.80
C ALA A 42 -1.01 18.20 7.80
N THR A 43 -0.96 19.42 7.24
CA THR A 43 -1.93 19.89 6.24
C THR A 43 -1.93 19.03 5.00
N ARG A 44 -0.75 18.67 4.47
CA ARG A 44 -0.63 17.79 3.28
C ARG A 44 -1.13 16.37 3.57
N ILE A 45 -0.85 15.81 4.75
CA ILE A 45 -1.36 14.49 5.13
C ILE A 45 -2.88 14.52 5.18
N VAL A 46 -3.49 15.52 5.84
CA VAL A 46 -4.95 15.68 5.88
C VAL A 46 -5.52 15.84 4.47
N ALA A 47 -4.89 16.65 3.60
CA ALA A 47 -5.30 16.82 2.20
C ALA A 47 -5.33 15.47 1.46
N VAL A 48 -4.25 14.69 1.54
CA VAL A 48 -4.11 13.41 0.85
C VAL A 48 -5.18 12.41 1.31
N VAL A 49 -5.37 12.25 2.62
CA VAL A 49 -6.29 11.20 3.11
C VAL A 49 -7.76 11.55 3.00
N THR A 50 -8.09 12.84 3.00
CA THR A 50 -9.49 13.31 2.90
C THR A 50 -9.90 13.68 1.48
N GLY A 51 -8.93 13.92 0.58
CA GLY A 51 -9.17 14.43 -0.76
C GLY A 51 -9.57 15.93 -0.78
N VAL A 52 -9.43 16.64 0.33
CA VAL A 52 -9.66 18.10 0.36
C VAL A 52 -8.52 18.82 -0.39
N PRO A 53 -8.81 19.75 -1.29
CA PRO A 53 -7.77 20.55 -1.94
C PRO A 53 -6.87 21.25 -0.90
N LEU A 54 -5.56 21.24 -1.14
CA LEU A 54 -4.57 21.77 -0.20
C LEU A 54 -4.84 23.25 0.12
N GLU A 55 -5.12 24.06 -0.91
CA GLU A 55 -5.41 25.48 -0.76
C GLU A 55 -6.65 25.74 0.13
N THR A 56 -7.63 24.82 0.09
CA THR A 56 -8.83 24.92 0.93
C THR A 56 -8.51 24.68 2.40
N LEU A 57 -7.60 23.73 2.71
CA LEU A 57 -7.14 23.49 4.08
C LEU A 57 -6.24 24.63 4.59
N GLU A 58 -5.37 25.16 3.74
CA GLU A 58 -4.52 26.31 4.07
C GLU A 58 -5.36 27.55 4.39
N ALA A 59 -6.41 27.79 3.61
CA ALA A 59 -7.34 28.90 3.86
C ALA A 59 -8.20 28.70 5.14
N ALA A 60 -8.51 27.46 5.51
CA ALA A 60 -9.26 27.16 6.73
C ALA A 60 -8.46 27.34 8.01
N GLY A 61 -7.15 27.38 7.90
CA GLY A 61 -6.22 27.67 8.99
C GLY A 61 -5.96 26.49 9.93
N ILE A 62 -4.98 26.72 10.81
CA ILE A 62 -4.43 25.71 11.72
C ILE A 62 -5.46 25.16 12.72
N GLY A 63 -6.46 25.96 13.10
CA GLY A 63 -7.50 25.58 14.06
C GLY A 63 -8.38 24.41 13.57
N LEU A 64 -8.48 24.20 12.25
CA LEU A 64 -9.16 23.06 11.67
C LEU A 64 -8.21 21.89 11.43
N VAL A 65 -7.00 22.17 10.91
CA VAL A 65 -6.05 21.13 10.50
C VAL A 65 -5.56 20.31 11.69
N VAL A 66 -5.25 20.95 12.82
CA VAL A 66 -4.69 20.26 14.01
C VAL A 66 -5.66 19.20 14.55
N PRO A 67 -6.94 19.50 14.83
CA PRO A 67 -7.88 18.47 15.30
C PRO A 67 -8.06 17.31 14.30
N LEU A 68 -8.12 17.61 12.99
CA LEU A 68 -8.22 16.56 11.97
C LEU A 68 -6.97 15.68 11.93
N PHE A 69 -5.80 16.28 12.10
CA PHE A 69 -4.54 15.54 12.14
C PHE A 69 -4.42 14.68 13.40
N ASP A 70 -4.90 15.16 14.56
CA ASP A 70 -4.90 14.41 15.82
C ASP A 70 -5.77 13.14 15.73
N GLU A 71 -6.88 13.19 15.00
CA GLU A 71 -7.72 12.03 14.71
C GLU A 71 -7.00 10.96 13.85
N LEU A 72 -5.94 11.34 13.13
CA LEU A 72 -5.09 10.42 12.34
C LEU A 72 -3.99 9.75 13.19
N ALA A 73 -4.11 9.72 14.51
CA ALA A 73 -3.12 9.14 15.42
C ALA A 73 -2.76 7.67 15.10
N PHE A 74 -3.68 6.90 14.46
CA PHE A 74 -3.42 5.54 14.02
C PHE A 74 -2.24 5.46 13.03
N MET A 75 -1.96 6.52 12.28
CA MET A 75 -0.84 6.59 11.33
C MET A 75 0.54 6.61 12.00
N GLN A 76 0.61 6.83 13.32
CA GLN A 76 1.85 6.72 14.09
C GLN A 76 2.35 5.28 14.19
N VAL A 77 1.45 4.31 13.99
CA VAL A 77 1.77 2.90 13.96
C VAL A 77 1.74 2.43 12.51
N PRO A 78 2.81 1.81 12.00
CA PRO A 78 2.83 1.32 10.62
C PRO A 78 1.72 0.30 10.38
N PRO A 79 1.22 0.20 9.13
CA PRO A 79 0.19 -0.77 8.79
C PRO A 79 0.68 -2.20 9.05
N LYS A 80 -0.14 -2.98 9.76
CA LYS A 80 0.17 -4.39 10.03
C LYS A 80 -0.05 -5.20 8.75
N ALA A 81 0.97 -5.92 8.31
CA ALA A 81 0.92 -6.81 7.16
C ALA A 81 0.81 -8.26 7.62
N ALA A 82 -0.35 -8.86 7.51
CA ALA A 82 -0.49 -10.30 7.53
C ALA A 82 -0.19 -10.85 6.13
N VAL A 83 0.47 -12.01 6.04
CA VAL A 83 0.72 -12.67 4.74
C VAL A 83 -0.62 -13.08 4.14
N ILE A 84 -0.90 -12.62 2.93
CA ILE A 84 -2.12 -12.97 2.18
C ILE A 84 -1.76 -13.44 0.78
N GLU A 85 -2.49 -14.45 0.28
CA GLU A 85 -2.26 -15.07 -1.03
C GLU A 85 -3.24 -14.57 -2.09
N HIS A 86 -4.33 -13.98 -1.66
CA HIS A 86 -5.37 -13.47 -2.56
C HIS A 86 -6.02 -12.23 -1.99
N VAL A 87 -6.66 -11.47 -2.86
CA VAL A 87 -7.42 -10.27 -2.51
C VAL A 87 -8.65 -10.15 -3.40
N SER A 88 -9.75 -9.65 -2.85
CA SER A 88 -10.96 -9.33 -3.60
C SER A 88 -11.06 -7.83 -3.85
N ILE A 89 -11.21 -7.44 -5.12
CA ILE A 89 -11.35 -6.05 -5.55
C ILE A 89 -12.61 -5.94 -6.41
N ALA A 90 -13.58 -5.15 -6.00
CA ALA A 90 -14.85 -4.97 -6.68
C ALA A 90 -15.54 -6.30 -7.04
N GLY A 91 -15.48 -7.29 -6.13
CA GLY A 91 -16.07 -8.62 -6.35
C GLY A 91 -15.24 -9.58 -7.22
N VAL A 92 -14.07 -9.17 -7.69
CA VAL A 92 -13.14 -10.00 -8.46
C VAL A 92 -12.01 -10.47 -7.55
N ASN A 93 -11.78 -11.78 -7.50
CA ASN A 93 -10.69 -12.37 -6.72
C ASN A 93 -9.41 -12.44 -7.54
N TYR A 94 -8.35 -11.91 -6.99
CA TYR A 94 -7.00 -11.94 -7.53
C TYR A 94 -6.11 -12.80 -6.64
N TYR A 95 -5.36 -13.71 -7.25
CA TYR A 95 -4.48 -14.68 -6.59
C TYR A 95 -3.03 -14.42 -6.92
N ALA A 96 -2.18 -14.51 -5.93
CA ALA A 96 -0.74 -14.37 -6.10
C ALA A 96 -0.17 -15.56 -6.88
N GLN A 97 0.56 -15.28 -7.97
CA GLN A 97 1.20 -16.27 -8.81
C GLN A 97 2.71 -16.04 -8.83
N HIS A 98 3.47 -17.13 -8.95
CA HIS A 98 4.91 -17.03 -9.14
C HIS A 98 5.23 -16.59 -10.57
N ILE A 99 6.37 -15.92 -10.75
CA ILE A 99 6.90 -15.63 -12.08
C ILE A 99 7.29 -16.94 -12.76
N THR A 100 6.58 -17.27 -13.82
CA THR A 100 6.82 -18.51 -14.59
C THR A 100 7.20 -18.23 -16.04
N MET A 101 6.90 -17.03 -16.55
CA MET A 101 7.09 -16.66 -17.95
C MET A 101 8.18 -15.59 -18.12
N VAL A 102 8.90 -15.68 -19.22
CA VAL A 102 9.93 -14.69 -19.60
C VAL A 102 9.33 -13.28 -19.72
N GLY A 103 8.11 -13.17 -20.23
CA GLY A 103 7.40 -11.88 -20.36
C GLY A 103 7.11 -11.22 -19.01
N GLU A 104 6.76 -12.01 -17.98
CA GLU A 104 6.56 -11.52 -16.61
C GLU A 104 7.86 -10.99 -16.02
N LEU A 105 8.96 -11.73 -16.23
CA LEU A 105 10.29 -11.33 -15.78
C LEU A 105 10.72 -10.02 -16.46
N ALA A 106 10.53 -9.90 -17.77
CA ALA A 106 10.86 -8.70 -18.51
C ALA A 106 10.05 -7.48 -18.06
N ALA A 107 8.75 -7.67 -17.75
CA ALA A 107 7.89 -6.62 -17.21
C ALA A 107 8.35 -6.22 -15.80
N PHE A 108 8.71 -7.18 -14.96
CA PHE A 108 9.25 -6.93 -13.62
C PHE A 108 10.56 -6.13 -13.69
N ASP A 109 11.47 -6.48 -14.59
CA ASP A 109 12.74 -5.77 -14.78
C ASP A 109 12.53 -4.33 -15.24
N ARG A 110 11.56 -4.08 -16.13
CA ARG A 110 11.19 -2.71 -16.54
C ARG A 110 10.72 -1.88 -15.36
N VAL A 111 9.82 -2.41 -14.54
CA VAL A 111 9.31 -1.72 -13.35
C VAL A 111 10.43 -1.46 -12.35
N HIS A 112 11.27 -2.47 -12.10
CA HIS A 112 12.38 -2.33 -11.15
C HIS A 112 13.36 -1.22 -11.57
N ASN A 113 13.68 -1.14 -12.86
CA ASN A 113 14.63 -0.17 -13.40
C ASN A 113 13.98 1.19 -13.76
N ALA A 114 12.67 1.38 -13.52
CA ALA A 114 12.00 2.66 -13.75
C ALA A 114 12.46 3.70 -12.72
N GLU A 115 13.33 4.64 -13.15
CA GLU A 115 13.86 5.70 -12.30
C GLU A 115 12.81 6.76 -11.94
N SER A 116 11.77 6.90 -12.76
CA SER A 116 10.68 7.85 -12.55
C SER A 116 9.71 7.47 -11.43
N LEU A 117 9.79 6.23 -10.93
CA LEU A 117 8.92 5.71 -9.88
C LEU A 117 9.68 5.58 -8.56
N SER A 118 9.09 6.08 -7.46
CA SER A 118 9.59 5.78 -6.13
C SER A 118 9.42 4.28 -5.82
N GLU A 119 10.17 3.76 -4.84
CA GLU A 119 10.07 2.34 -4.46
C GLU A 119 8.64 1.98 -3.99
N GLY A 120 7.95 2.93 -3.34
CA GLY A 120 6.53 2.76 -2.98
C GLY A 120 5.64 2.65 -4.21
N GLN A 121 5.86 3.51 -5.21
CA GLN A 121 5.08 3.52 -6.45
C GLN A 121 5.29 2.27 -7.30
N LYS A 122 6.45 1.61 -7.23
CA LYS A 122 6.74 0.37 -7.97
C LYS A 122 5.88 -0.82 -7.51
N LEU A 123 5.49 -0.84 -6.25
CA LEU A 123 4.85 -2.03 -5.66
C LEU A 123 3.49 -2.40 -6.30
N PRO A 124 2.55 -1.47 -6.59
CA PRO A 124 1.35 -1.78 -7.35
C PRO A 124 1.62 -2.35 -8.74
N TYR A 125 2.67 -1.90 -9.42
CA TYR A 125 3.07 -2.45 -10.72
C TYR A 125 3.58 -3.90 -10.60
N VAL A 126 4.36 -4.19 -9.57
CA VAL A 126 4.79 -5.56 -9.26
C VAL A 126 3.59 -6.45 -8.99
N LEU A 127 2.63 -5.98 -8.20
CA LEU A 127 1.38 -6.71 -7.97
C LEU A 127 0.57 -6.90 -9.26
N ALA A 128 0.55 -5.91 -10.16
CA ALA A 128 -0.12 -6.03 -11.46
C ALA A 128 0.47 -7.16 -12.32
N ILE A 129 1.77 -7.42 -12.19
CA ILE A 129 2.46 -8.53 -12.88
C ILE A 129 2.18 -9.87 -12.20
N LEU A 130 2.09 -9.92 -10.88
CA LEU A 130 2.06 -11.16 -10.09
C LEU A 130 0.67 -11.64 -9.71
N LEU A 131 -0.32 -10.75 -9.63
CA LEU A 131 -1.69 -11.11 -9.32
C LEU A 131 -2.44 -11.54 -10.58
N ARG A 132 -3.19 -12.63 -10.50
CA ARG A 132 -4.03 -13.15 -11.58
C ARG A 132 -5.45 -13.31 -11.11
N ARG A 133 -6.37 -12.94 -11.97
CA ARG A 133 -7.79 -13.25 -11.80
C ARG A 133 -8.00 -14.74 -12.02
N MET A 134 -8.78 -15.37 -11.16
CA MET A 134 -9.26 -16.74 -11.41
C MET A 134 -10.37 -16.67 -12.46
N GLU A 135 -10.18 -17.37 -13.58
CA GLU A 135 -11.18 -17.41 -14.68
C GLU A 135 -12.15 -18.56 -14.52
N SER A 136 -11.63 -19.75 -14.23
CA SER A 136 -12.46 -20.94 -14.09
C SER A 136 -11.82 -21.99 -13.21
N VAL A 137 -12.66 -22.89 -12.71
CA VAL A 137 -12.21 -24.14 -12.11
C VAL A 137 -12.54 -25.23 -13.10
N ALA A 138 -11.55 -25.60 -13.92
CA ALA A 138 -11.74 -26.67 -14.90
C ALA A 138 -11.81 -28.02 -14.18
N SER A 139 -12.91 -28.74 -14.36
CA SER A 139 -12.95 -30.15 -13.96
C SER A 139 -11.98 -30.93 -14.86
N VAL A 140 -11.03 -31.61 -14.25
CA VAL A 140 -10.08 -32.45 -15.00
C VAL A 140 -10.87 -33.54 -15.71
N LYS A 141 -10.96 -33.45 -17.04
CA LYS A 141 -11.56 -34.53 -17.85
C LYS A 141 -10.70 -35.78 -17.68
N PRO A 142 -11.30 -36.93 -17.33
CA PRO A 142 -10.55 -38.17 -17.18
C PRO A 142 -9.77 -38.48 -18.46
N THR A 143 -8.49 -38.79 -18.33
CA THR A 143 -7.67 -39.23 -19.47
C THR A 143 -8.22 -40.52 -20.04
N LEU A 144 -7.99 -40.76 -21.34
CA LEU A 144 -8.43 -42.00 -22.00
C LEU A 144 -7.98 -43.26 -21.22
N LEU A 145 -6.78 -43.25 -20.63
CA LEU A 145 -6.28 -44.32 -19.78
C LEU A 145 -7.07 -44.47 -18.47
N GLN A 146 -7.49 -43.38 -17.82
CA GLN A 146 -8.32 -43.43 -16.62
C GLN A 146 -9.72 -43.95 -16.93
N LYS A 147 -10.30 -43.60 -18.10
CA LYS A 147 -11.57 -44.14 -18.59
C LYS A 147 -11.49 -45.64 -18.86
N LEU A 148 -10.38 -46.11 -19.46
CA LEU A 148 -10.13 -47.53 -19.76
C LEU A 148 -9.93 -48.38 -18.49
N LEU A 149 -9.34 -47.79 -17.46
CA LEU A 149 -9.04 -48.43 -16.17
C LEU A 149 -10.21 -48.34 -15.17
N GLY A 150 -11.34 -47.73 -15.53
CA GLY A 150 -12.50 -47.57 -14.66
C GLY A 150 -12.22 -46.76 -13.40
N ARG A 151 -11.08 -46.04 -13.37
CA ARG A 151 -10.75 -45.17 -12.23
C ARG A 151 -11.56 -43.89 -12.31
N LYS A 152 -12.34 -43.59 -11.27
CA LYS A 152 -12.97 -42.30 -11.11
C LYS A 152 -11.87 -41.21 -11.12
N PRO A 153 -12.05 -40.08 -11.82
CA PRO A 153 -11.11 -38.97 -11.73
C PRO A 153 -11.00 -38.56 -10.26
N ASP A 154 -9.77 -38.34 -9.83
CA ASP A 154 -9.52 -37.81 -8.50
C ASP A 154 -10.21 -36.44 -8.42
N THR A 155 -11.28 -36.35 -7.65
CA THR A 155 -12.10 -35.14 -7.50
C THR A 155 -11.30 -33.99 -6.87
N ASP A 156 -10.14 -34.29 -6.26
CA ASP A 156 -9.24 -33.29 -5.67
C ASP A 156 -8.32 -32.58 -6.68
N SER A 157 -8.34 -32.97 -7.95
CA SER A 157 -7.49 -32.36 -8.99
C SER A 157 -8.23 -31.33 -9.84
N ALA A 158 -9.11 -30.53 -9.23
CA ALA A 158 -9.67 -29.36 -9.91
C ALA A 158 -8.54 -28.42 -10.33
N ARG A 159 -8.30 -28.26 -11.62
CA ARG A 159 -7.30 -27.34 -12.14
C ARG A 159 -7.90 -25.94 -12.17
N VAL A 160 -7.36 -25.07 -11.34
CA VAL A 160 -7.71 -23.64 -11.35
C VAL A 160 -7.01 -22.99 -12.55
N GLU A 161 -7.79 -22.38 -13.42
CA GLU A 161 -7.27 -21.60 -14.54
C GLU A 161 -7.26 -20.12 -14.18
N TYR A 162 -6.10 -19.51 -14.39
CA TYR A 162 -5.88 -18.10 -14.13
C TYR A 162 -5.77 -17.32 -15.43
N GLU A 163 -6.15 -16.06 -15.38
CA GLU A 163 -5.97 -15.09 -16.46
C GLU A 163 -4.52 -15.12 -16.97
N ALA A 164 -4.35 -15.18 -18.30
CA ALA A 164 -3.04 -15.15 -18.92
C ALA A 164 -2.38 -13.76 -18.73
N PHE A 165 -1.08 -13.77 -18.47
CA PHE A 165 -0.31 -12.52 -18.43
C PHE A 165 -0.26 -11.87 -19.81
N ARG A 166 -0.52 -10.57 -19.84
CA ARG A 166 -0.35 -9.74 -21.03
C ARG A 166 0.87 -8.86 -20.85
N ASN A 167 1.89 -9.07 -21.68
CA ASN A 167 3.09 -8.22 -21.69
C ASN A 167 2.82 -6.89 -22.42
N ASP A 168 1.77 -6.21 -21.99
CA ASP A 168 1.33 -4.92 -22.50
C ASP A 168 1.46 -3.89 -21.36
N GLU A 169 2.19 -2.82 -21.61
CA GLU A 169 2.45 -1.75 -20.63
C GLU A 169 1.16 -1.05 -20.20
N SER A 170 0.23 -0.83 -21.12
CA SER A 170 -1.06 -0.22 -20.83
C SER A 170 -1.89 -1.07 -19.87
N TRP A 171 -1.86 -2.40 -20.06
CA TRP A 171 -2.54 -3.35 -19.20
C TRP A 171 -1.93 -3.38 -17.80
N VAL A 172 -0.58 -3.43 -17.70
CA VAL A 172 0.12 -3.40 -16.41
C VAL A 172 -0.16 -2.09 -15.68
N THR A 173 -0.09 -0.96 -16.38
CA THR A 173 -0.33 0.38 -15.80
C THR A 173 -1.77 0.53 -15.30
N SER A 174 -2.75 0.08 -16.07
CA SER A 174 -4.16 0.16 -15.68
C SER A 174 -4.44 -0.68 -14.42
N ARG A 175 -3.85 -1.88 -14.32
CA ARG A 175 -3.97 -2.73 -13.15
C ARG A 175 -3.23 -2.16 -11.94
N ALA A 176 -2.04 -1.59 -12.13
CA ALA A 176 -1.29 -0.95 -11.06
C ALA A 176 -2.09 0.21 -10.46
N LYS A 177 -2.70 1.06 -11.29
CA LYS A 177 -3.61 2.13 -10.85
C LYS A 177 -4.81 1.57 -10.07
N LEU A 178 -5.44 0.49 -10.56
CA LEU A 178 -6.54 -0.18 -9.86
C LEU A 178 -6.09 -0.65 -8.48
N PHE A 179 -4.95 -1.32 -8.39
CA PHE A 179 -4.45 -1.86 -7.11
C PHE A 179 -4.02 -0.75 -6.15
N GLY A 180 -3.37 0.30 -6.63
CA GLY A 180 -2.99 1.45 -5.81
C GLY A 180 -4.20 2.18 -5.22
N SER A 181 -5.27 2.34 -6.02
CA SER A 181 -6.47 3.06 -5.62
C SER A 181 -7.47 2.25 -4.78
N MET A 182 -7.44 0.92 -4.87
CA MET A 182 -8.45 0.06 -4.22
C MET A 182 -7.91 -0.74 -3.04
N LEU A 183 -6.61 -1.05 -3.02
CA LEU A 183 -6.02 -1.83 -1.93
C LEU A 183 -5.55 -0.92 -0.79
N SER A 184 -5.72 -1.42 0.43
CA SER A 184 -5.12 -0.78 1.61
C SER A 184 -3.61 -1.09 1.71
N PRO A 185 -2.84 -0.25 2.44
CA PRO A 185 -1.42 -0.52 2.68
C PRO A 185 -1.16 -1.90 3.29
N SER A 186 -2.01 -2.35 4.22
CA SER A 186 -1.89 -3.67 4.85
C SER A 186 -2.05 -4.81 3.85
N GLN A 187 -2.98 -4.69 2.90
CA GLN A 187 -3.19 -5.70 1.85
C GLN A 187 -2.01 -5.75 0.87
N VAL A 188 -1.53 -4.60 0.41
CA VAL A 188 -0.39 -4.54 -0.52
C VAL A 188 0.87 -5.10 0.13
N LEU A 189 1.16 -4.72 1.38
CA LEU A 189 2.30 -5.25 2.13
C LEU A 189 2.15 -6.75 2.45
N GLY A 190 0.93 -7.21 2.72
CA GLY A 190 0.62 -8.62 2.96
C GLY A 190 0.86 -9.49 1.72
N LEU A 191 0.41 -9.04 0.55
CA LEU A 191 0.68 -9.69 -0.74
C LEU A 191 2.19 -9.70 -1.04
N ALA A 192 2.87 -8.57 -0.86
CA ALA A 192 4.32 -8.50 -1.05
C ALA A 192 5.07 -9.47 -0.12
N SER A 193 4.63 -9.60 1.13
CA SER A 193 5.21 -10.54 2.09
C SER A 193 5.05 -12.00 1.66
N PHE A 194 3.92 -12.35 1.03
CA PHE A 194 3.73 -13.68 0.45
C PHE A 194 4.82 -14.00 -0.60
N PHE A 195 5.08 -13.08 -1.53
CA PHE A 195 6.11 -13.30 -2.56
C PHE A 195 7.51 -13.47 -1.96
N LEU A 196 7.83 -12.71 -0.92
CA LEU A 196 9.12 -12.79 -0.25
C LEU A 196 9.31 -14.13 0.46
N LEU A 197 8.29 -14.61 1.14
CA LEU A 197 8.33 -15.92 1.82
C LEU A 197 8.38 -17.06 0.83
N SER A 198 7.65 -17.00 -0.27
CA SER A 198 7.64 -18.05 -1.29
C SER A 198 8.99 -18.17 -2.01
N VAL A 199 9.68 -17.05 -2.26
CA VAL A 199 11.06 -17.05 -2.81
C VAL A 199 12.05 -17.64 -1.81
N LYS A 200 11.90 -17.35 -0.51
CA LYS A 200 12.77 -17.90 0.54
C LYS A 200 12.60 -19.40 0.71
N ASN A 201 11.38 -19.90 0.58
CA ASN A 201 11.04 -21.31 0.80
C ASN A 201 11.13 -22.15 -0.48
N SER A 202 11.39 -21.54 -1.65
CA SER A 202 11.58 -22.28 -2.90
C SER A 202 12.85 -23.14 -2.79
N PRO A 203 12.74 -24.47 -2.93
CA PRO A 203 13.91 -25.33 -2.86
C PRO A 203 14.88 -24.94 -3.96
N THR A 204 16.11 -24.67 -3.58
CA THR A 204 17.24 -24.20 -4.41
C THR A 204 17.66 -25.20 -5.51
N THR A 205 16.86 -26.20 -5.78
CA THR A 205 17.28 -27.42 -6.47
C THR A 205 17.40 -27.31 -7.99
N THR A 206 17.06 -26.21 -8.65
CA THR A 206 17.16 -26.16 -10.13
C THR A 206 17.52 -24.81 -10.74
N LEU A 207 17.98 -23.82 -9.96
CA LEU A 207 18.30 -22.50 -10.49
C LEU A 207 19.78 -22.41 -10.92
N ARG A 208 20.19 -23.23 -11.90
CA ARG A 208 21.49 -23.09 -12.58
C ARG A 208 21.54 -22.00 -13.64
N SER A 209 20.49 -21.22 -13.80
CA SER A 209 20.52 -20.07 -14.71
C SER A 209 20.89 -18.80 -13.95
N SER A 210 21.93 -18.13 -14.41
CA SER A 210 22.39 -16.83 -13.87
C SER A 210 21.30 -15.76 -13.82
N HIS A 211 20.30 -15.83 -14.70
CA HIS A 211 19.16 -14.91 -14.74
C HIS A 211 18.20 -15.06 -13.57
N LEU A 212 17.93 -16.28 -13.13
CA LEU A 212 17.06 -16.53 -11.97
C LEU A 212 17.72 -16.14 -10.65
N ALA A 213 19.04 -16.34 -10.52
CA ALA A 213 19.79 -15.86 -9.37
C ALA A 213 19.77 -14.33 -9.26
N ALA A 214 19.88 -13.63 -10.40
CA ALA A 214 19.75 -12.17 -10.45
C ALA A 214 18.33 -11.71 -10.05
N THR A 215 17.28 -12.43 -10.47
CA THR A 215 15.89 -12.13 -10.10
C THR A 215 15.64 -12.34 -8.61
N VAL A 216 16.13 -13.41 -8.03
CA VAL A 216 16.07 -13.66 -6.57
C VAL A 216 16.82 -12.56 -5.81
N GLN A 217 17.94 -12.08 -6.32
CA GLN A 217 18.68 -10.99 -5.70
C GLN A 217 17.92 -9.64 -5.82
N LYS A 218 17.24 -9.39 -6.94
CA LYS A 218 16.37 -8.23 -7.12
C LYS A 218 15.14 -8.28 -6.20
N LEU A 219 14.52 -9.44 -6.06
CA LEU A 219 13.42 -9.66 -5.10
C LEU A 219 13.89 -9.47 -3.65
N ARG A 220 15.13 -9.89 -3.31
CA ARG A 220 15.72 -9.60 -1.99
C ARG A 220 15.97 -8.11 -1.77
N LYS A 221 16.38 -7.35 -2.79
CA LYS A 221 16.50 -5.88 -2.69
C LYS A 221 15.13 -5.23 -2.50
N LEU A 222 14.10 -5.69 -3.20
CA LEU A 222 12.71 -5.25 -2.99
C LEU A 222 12.24 -5.59 -1.56
N SER A 223 12.60 -6.75 -1.04
CA SER A 223 12.39 -7.14 0.36
C SER A 223 13.01 -6.16 1.34
N ALA A 224 14.26 -5.80 1.10
CA ALA A 224 14.96 -4.82 1.93
C ALA A 224 14.28 -3.44 1.85
N ALA A 225 13.79 -3.03 0.67
CA ALA A 225 13.03 -1.80 0.49
C ALA A 225 11.67 -1.86 1.20
N ILE A 226 10.95 -2.98 1.14
CA ILE A 226 9.69 -3.19 1.88
C ILE A 226 9.95 -3.21 3.39
N SER A 227 11.01 -3.86 3.85
CA SER A 227 11.43 -3.84 5.25
C SER A 227 11.87 -2.44 5.68
N ALA A 228 12.52 -1.67 4.79
CA ALA A 228 12.87 -0.28 5.03
C ALA A 228 11.63 0.62 5.08
N LEU A 229 10.60 0.38 4.27
CA LEU A 229 9.32 1.08 4.35
C LEU A 229 8.62 0.80 5.69
N SER A 230 8.67 -0.44 6.19
CA SER A 230 8.15 -0.78 7.52
C SER A 230 8.99 -0.18 8.65
N THR A 231 10.33 -0.12 8.52
CA THR A 231 11.25 0.50 9.50
C THR A 231 11.30 2.02 9.37
N VAL A 232 11.06 2.59 8.19
CA VAL A 232 10.85 4.05 8.02
C VAL A 232 9.58 4.47 8.74
N GLY A 233 8.53 3.65 8.75
CA GLY A 233 7.39 3.83 9.65
C GLY A 233 7.82 3.86 11.12
N GLN A 234 8.72 2.99 11.57
CA GLN A 234 9.25 2.97 12.93
C GLN A 234 10.20 4.16 13.24
N ARG A 235 11.08 4.52 12.32
CA ARG A 235 11.94 5.72 12.49
C ARG A 235 11.14 7.02 12.40
N ARG A 236 10.07 7.06 11.60
CA ARG A 236 9.15 8.19 11.53
C ARG A 236 8.24 8.27 12.74
N SER A 237 7.99 7.19 13.48
CA SER A 237 7.33 7.22 14.80
C SER A 237 8.05 8.15 15.78
N THR A 238 9.39 8.20 15.78
CA THR A 238 10.15 9.15 16.59
C THR A 238 10.04 10.59 16.09
N THR A 239 9.92 10.79 14.77
CA THR A 239 9.69 12.11 14.15
C THR A 239 8.25 12.56 14.37
N TRP A 240 7.29 11.65 14.29
CA TRP A 240 5.88 11.87 14.64
C TRP A 240 5.74 12.26 16.11
N ASN A 241 6.36 11.53 17.03
CA ASN A 241 6.36 11.85 18.46
C ASN A 241 7.01 13.21 18.74
N ARG A 242 8.05 13.61 18.00
CA ARG A 242 8.62 14.97 18.07
C ARG A 242 7.68 16.03 17.54
N MET A 243 6.97 15.77 16.42
CA MET A 243 5.97 16.71 15.88
C MET A 243 4.81 16.89 16.86
N PHE A 244 4.23 15.80 17.39
CA PHE A 244 3.17 15.89 18.40
C PHE A 244 3.60 16.70 19.62
N SER A 245 4.79 16.44 20.15
CA SER A 245 5.29 17.18 21.31
C SER A 245 5.58 18.65 21.00
N SER A 246 6.02 19.00 19.79
CA SER A 246 6.27 20.38 19.39
C SER A 246 4.97 21.14 19.10
N THR A 247 4.00 20.49 18.43
CA THR A 247 2.70 21.10 18.12
C THR A 247 1.88 21.33 19.40
N LEU A 248 1.90 20.36 20.32
CA LEU A 248 1.24 20.50 21.63
C LEU A 248 1.88 21.62 22.47
N ARG A 249 3.21 21.76 22.45
CA ARG A 249 3.91 22.85 23.14
C ARG A 249 3.59 24.22 22.54
N CYS A 250 3.50 24.37 21.23
CA CYS A 250 3.04 25.60 20.58
C CYS A 250 1.59 25.94 20.96
N TYR A 251 0.72 24.95 21.03
CA TYR A 251 -0.69 25.16 21.39
C TYR A 251 -0.86 25.58 22.85
N ILE A 252 -0.13 24.96 23.78
CA ILE A 252 -0.10 25.32 25.21
C ILE A 252 0.50 26.71 25.39
N TRP A 253 1.54 27.08 24.63
CA TRP A 253 2.16 28.39 24.70
C TRP A 253 1.27 29.52 24.16
N THR A 254 0.47 29.28 23.07
CA THR A 254 -0.49 30.25 22.55
C THR A 254 -1.70 30.40 23.47
N LEU A 255 -2.20 29.34 24.07
CA LEU A 255 -3.26 29.41 25.08
C LEU A 255 -2.82 30.10 26.36
N GLY A 256 -1.57 29.87 26.81
CA GLY A 256 -0.97 30.55 27.96
C GLY A 256 -0.88 32.07 27.76
N ARG A 257 -0.55 32.56 26.55
CA ARG A 257 -0.48 33.97 26.24
C ARG A 257 -1.84 34.66 26.18
N SER A 258 -2.90 33.98 25.71
CA SER A 258 -4.23 34.56 25.65
C SER A 258 -4.86 34.71 27.03
N LEU A 259 -4.49 33.88 27.99
CA LEU A 259 -4.98 33.95 29.38
C LEU A 259 -4.24 35.03 30.23
N THR A 260 -2.99 35.38 29.89
CA THR A 260 -2.23 36.40 30.58
C THR A 260 -2.51 37.83 30.12
N SER A 261 -3.08 38.01 28.92
CA SER A 261 -3.43 39.35 28.38
C SER A 261 -4.77 39.90 28.87
N SER A 262 -5.61 39.06 29.51
CA SER A 262 -6.91 39.50 30.05
C SER A 262 -6.91 39.96 31.49
N SER A 263 -5.77 39.89 32.20
CA SER A 263 -5.70 40.26 33.64
C SER A 263 -5.09 41.62 33.93
N THR A 264 -4.75 42.48 32.95
CA THR A 264 -4.12 43.78 33.15
C THR A 264 -4.96 44.99 32.73
N SER A 265 -6.27 44.81 32.56
CA SER A 265 -7.18 45.93 32.31
C SER A 265 -8.21 46.08 33.44
N GLY A 266 -7.73 46.46 34.63
CA GLY A 266 -8.55 46.70 35.78
C GLY A 266 -7.79 47.42 36.90
N LYS A 267 -7.45 48.69 36.67
CA LYS A 267 -7.28 49.72 37.69
C LYS A 267 -7.53 51.10 37.08
#